data_765e792f68c82f986c25a9fa71fb4a8c
#
_entry.id   765e792f68c82f986c25a9fa71fb4a8c
#
_cell.length_a   1.000
_cell.length_b   1.000
_cell.length_c   1.000
_cell.angle_alpha   90.00
_cell.angle_beta   90.00
_cell.angle_gamma   90.00
#
_symmetry.space_group_name_H-M   'P 1'
#
loop_
_entity.id
_entity.type
_entity.pdbx_description
1 polymer ?
#
loop_
_entity_poly.entity_id
_entity_poly.type
_entity_poly.pdbx_seq_one_letter_code
_entity_poly.pdbx_strand_id
1 'polypeptide(L)'
;MDLTAKHGLALLDQLRKMRETEHLTDVVLVADGISFPCHRVVLAAFSPYFRVMFTCGLRECNNREILLRDTPAESLALLLNYMYCSDLPLNNNNVQGISIAAFLLQMDDVFIRCRKHMIENMDASNCLGVYYFARDLGAEELADHAQRYVRQHFVQVCQHEEVLELEPHQLGKLLMSDDLNVYQEESILDVVLSWVKHSTVTETEVRIIHLPELLRKVRLPLVNPDYLREMVKRNTVLLAEGECLDMVNEALEVSTMHPAAVPRKLKLRYGMETTDLLLCIGNDSGGIRSRNRLLEYNPHTNMWKELAPMKYSKYRCCAVVLNNEIFVMGGIGCEGGDRGQSRHCLDAVEIYNPDGDFWRDGPRLPCPQLSLHTCGPNAGVVAGKIYVCGYYKG
;
A
#
# COMPACT_ATOMS: atom_id res chain seq x y z
N MET A 1 24.48 3.58 -32.55
CA MET A 1 24.63 2.20 -32.03
C MET A 1 26.10 1.84 -32.15
N ASP A 2 26.73 1.46 -31.06
CA ASP A 2 28.15 1.10 -31.00
C ASP A 2 28.45 -0.10 -31.93
N LEU A 3 29.66 -0.17 -32.52
CA LEU A 3 30.08 -1.24 -33.41
C LEU A 3 30.02 -2.61 -32.72
N THR A 4 30.37 -2.64 -31.43
CA THR A 4 30.30 -3.84 -30.57
C THR A 4 28.88 -4.36 -30.46
N ALA A 5 27.90 -3.45 -30.24
CA ALA A 5 26.49 -3.82 -30.15
C ALA A 5 25.95 -4.38 -31.49
N LYS A 6 26.36 -3.79 -32.64
CA LYS A 6 25.99 -4.29 -33.96
C LYS A 6 26.54 -5.71 -34.21
N HIS A 7 27.79 -5.94 -33.81
CA HIS A 7 28.42 -7.24 -33.95
C HIS A 7 27.72 -8.31 -33.08
N GLY A 8 27.40 -7.99 -31.83
CA GLY A 8 26.65 -8.86 -30.93
C GLY A 8 25.26 -9.23 -31.47
N LEU A 9 24.50 -8.24 -31.97
CA LEU A 9 23.19 -8.48 -32.58
C LEU A 9 23.27 -9.35 -33.84
N ALA A 10 24.29 -9.13 -34.70
CA ALA A 10 24.48 -9.96 -35.88
C ALA A 10 24.82 -11.43 -35.54
N LEU A 11 25.61 -11.63 -34.47
CA LEU A 11 25.92 -12.99 -33.98
C LEU A 11 24.66 -13.69 -33.46
N LEU A 12 23.87 -13.02 -32.65
CA LEU A 12 22.61 -13.55 -32.11
C LEU A 12 21.61 -13.89 -33.23
N ASP A 13 21.50 -13.04 -34.26
CA ASP A 13 20.61 -13.28 -35.40
C ASP A 13 21.06 -14.55 -36.20
N GLN A 14 22.37 -14.77 -36.36
CA GLN A 14 22.85 -15.98 -36.98
C GLN A 14 22.59 -17.23 -36.12
N LEU A 15 22.80 -17.15 -34.81
CA LEU A 15 22.49 -18.25 -33.89
C LEU A 15 20.98 -18.58 -33.87
N ARG A 16 20.11 -17.56 -33.94
CA ARG A 16 18.67 -17.74 -34.10
C ARG A 16 18.31 -18.50 -35.36
N LYS A 17 18.85 -18.07 -36.52
CA LYS A 17 18.63 -18.76 -37.83
C LYS A 17 19.11 -20.19 -37.80
N MET A 18 20.27 -20.46 -37.20
CA MET A 18 20.78 -21.82 -37.04
C MET A 18 19.87 -22.70 -36.20
N ARG A 19 19.29 -22.14 -35.13
CA ARG A 19 18.30 -22.81 -34.28
C ARG A 19 17.02 -23.13 -35.06
N GLU A 20 16.49 -22.17 -35.82
CA GLU A 20 15.27 -22.33 -36.64
C GLU A 20 15.40 -23.37 -37.73
N THR A 21 16.62 -23.54 -38.26
CA THR A 21 16.96 -24.57 -39.27
C THR A 21 17.54 -25.84 -38.65
N GLU A 22 17.54 -25.95 -37.33
CA GLU A 22 18.14 -27.04 -36.54
C GLU A 22 19.63 -27.29 -36.88
N HIS A 23 20.31 -26.28 -37.42
CA HIS A 23 21.71 -26.40 -37.81
C HIS A 23 22.63 -26.20 -36.62
N LEU A 24 23.58 -27.12 -36.43
CA LEU A 24 24.53 -27.19 -35.33
C LEU A 24 23.86 -27.26 -33.93
N THR A 25 22.59 -27.60 -33.84
CA THR A 25 21.93 -27.85 -32.55
C THR A 25 22.48 -29.17 -31.96
N ASP A 26 22.84 -29.13 -30.68
CA ASP A 26 23.50 -30.26 -29.98
C ASP A 26 22.70 -30.71 -28.74
N VAL A 27 21.54 -30.10 -28.46
CA VAL A 27 20.63 -30.47 -27.38
C VAL A 27 19.18 -30.13 -27.77
N VAL A 28 18.23 -30.94 -27.27
CA VAL A 28 16.79 -30.71 -27.38
C VAL A 28 16.20 -30.59 -25.97
N LEU A 29 15.59 -29.46 -25.67
CA LEU A 29 14.80 -29.31 -24.45
C LEU A 29 13.37 -29.76 -24.72
N VAL A 30 12.79 -30.51 -23.79
CA VAL A 30 11.39 -30.98 -23.90
C VAL A 30 10.62 -30.45 -22.71
N ALA A 31 9.55 -29.68 -22.98
CA ALA A 31 8.61 -29.15 -21.97
C ALA A 31 7.19 -29.38 -22.47
N ASP A 32 6.31 -29.89 -21.63
CA ASP A 32 4.91 -30.22 -21.96
C ASP A 32 4.74 -31.04 -23.25
N GLY A 33 5.74 -31.93 -23.55
CA GLY A 33 5.75 -32.74 -24.77
C GLY A 33 6.19 -31.99 -26.03
N ILE A 34 6.52 -30.70 -25.95
CA ILE A 34 7.03 -29.89 -27.05
C ILE A 34 8.55 -29.88 -27.02
N SER A 35 9.17 -30.15 -28.19
CA SER A 35 10.62 -30.22 -28.37
C SER A 35 11.18 -28.89 -28.89
N PHE A 36 12.26 -28.43 -28.26
CA PHE A 36 12.97 -27.20 -28.59
C PHE A 36 14.44 -27.51 -28.90
N PRO A 37 14.83 -27.63 -30.18
CA PRO A 37 16.22 -27.74 -30.56
C PRO A 37 17.02 -26.50 -30.17
N CYS A 38 18.18 -26.66 -29.53
CA CYS A 38 18.98 -25.57 -28.97
C CYS A 38 20.49 -25.84 -29.11
N HIS A 39 21.29 -24.82 -28.79
CA HIS A 39 22.74 -24.92 -28.67
C HIS A 39 23.13 -24.84 -27.19
N ARG A 40 23.85 -25.86 -26.69
CA ARG A 40 24.31 -25.90 -25.28
C ARG A 40 25.09 -24.66 -24.88
N VAL A 41 25.93 -24.15 -25.77
CA VAL A 41 26.74 -22.97 -25.52
C VAL A 41 25.87 -21.73 -25.26
N VAL A 42 24.75 -21.55 -25.99
CA VAL A 42 23.83 -20.44 -25.80
C VAL A 42 23.08 -20.60 -24.47
N LEU A 43 22.53 -21.78 -24.20
CA LEU A 43 21.86 -22.07 -22.95
C LEU A 43 22.79 -21.83 -21.75
N ALA A 44 24.02 -22.33 -21.80
CA ALA A 44 25.00 -22.15 -20.73
C ALA A 44 25.50 -20.70 -20.57
N ALA A 45 25.45 -19.91 -21.62
CA ALA A 45 25.80 -18.49 -21.55
C ALA A 45 24.78 -17.66 -20.74
N PHE A 46 23.50 -17.98 -20.87
CA PHE A 46 22.40 -17.22 -20.24
C PHE A 46 21.87 -17.83 -18.94
N SER A 47 22.14 -19.14 -18.69
CA SER A 47 21.60 -19.86 -17.55
C SER A 47 22.71 -20.60 -16.78
N PRO A 48 23.00 -20.21 -15.54
CA PRO A 48 23.88 -20.94 -14.64
C PRO A 48 23.43 -22.40 -14.43
N TYR A 49 22.13 -22.65 -14.40
CA TYR A 49 21.57 -24.01 -14.30
C TYR A 49 22.05 -24.89 -15.46
N PHE A 50 21.89 -24.46 -16.72
CA PHE A 50 22.38 -25.20 -17.88
C PHE A 50 23.88 -25.25 -17.92
N ARG A 51 24.58 -24.21 -17.51
CA ARG A 51 26.06 -24.21 -17.45
C ARG A 51 26.57 -25.33 -16.56
N VAL A 52 26.03 -25.42 -15.33
CA VAL A 52 26.40 -26.47 -14.39
C VAL A 52 26.01 -27.84 -14.95
N MET A 53 24.77 -27.98 -15.43
CA MET A 53 24.29 -29.24 -16.02
C MET A 53 25.21 -29.79 -17.12
N PHE A 54 25.71 -28.93 -18.02
CA PHE A 54 26.53 -29.37 -19.16
C PHE A 54 28.00 -29.54 -18.80
N THR A 55 28.50 -29.07 -17.66
CA THR A 55 29.93 -29.11 -17.29
C THR A 55 30.24 -29.97 -16.08
N CYS A 56 29.24 -30.40 -15.29
CA CYS A 56 29.48 -31.13 -14.04
C CYS A 56 29.83 -32.64 -14.19
N GLY A 57 29.87 -33.19 -15.40
CA GLY A 57 30.21 -34.58 -15.65
C GLY A 57 29.10 -35.59 -15.27
N LEU A 58 27.89 -35.13 -14.96
CA LEU A 58 26.74 -36.01 -14.73
C LEU A 58 26.22 -36.63 -16.02
N ARG A 59 25.35 -37.65 -15.93
CA ARG A 59 24.80 -38.35 -17.11
C ARG A 59 24.08 -37.39 -18.06
N GLU A 60 23.41 -36.37 -17.51
CA GLU A 60 22.70 -35.33 -18.25
C GLU A 60 23.60 -34.51 -19.17
N CYS A 61 24.92 -34.43 -18.86
CA CYS A 61 25.89 -33.73 -19.72
C CYS A 61 25.94 -34.27 -21.15
N ASN A 62 25.67 -35.55 -21.32
CA ASN A 62 25.78 -36.25 -22.61
C ASN A 62 24.41 -36.53 -23.25
N ASN A 63 23.31 -36.28 -22.54
CA ASN A 63 21.99 -36.54 -23.08
C ASN A 63 21.65 -35.52 -24.18
N ARG A 64 21.17 -36.02 -25.31
CA ARG A 64 20.70 -35.14 -26.38
C ARG A 64 19.36 -34.53 -26.06
N GLU A 65 18.52 -35.19 -25.28
CA GLU A 65 17.22 -34.72 -24.85
C GLU A 65 17.21 -34.46 -23.34
N ILE A 66 16.67 -33.28 -22.93
CA ILE A 66 16.54 -32.87 -21.54
C ILE A 66 15.07 -32.53 -21.28
N LEU A 67 14.47 -33.29 -20.38
CA LEU A 67 13.07 -33.06 -19.96
C LEU A 67 13.00 -32.04 -18.82
N LEU A 68 12.31 -30.94 -19.06
CA LEU A 68 12.02 -29.91 -18.07
C LEU A 68 10.57 -30.10 -17.56
N ARG A 69 10.41 -30.70 -16.37
CA ARG A 69 9.07 -31.10 -15.86
C ARG A 69 8.25 -29.95 -15.34
N ASP A 70 8.92 -28.97 -14.72
CA ASP A 70 8.24 -27.87 -13.98
C ASP A 70 8.29 -26.54 -14.74
N THR A 71 8.53 -26.59 -16.04
CA THR A 71 8.65 -25.40 -16.89
C THR A 71 7.61 -25.48 -18.01
N PRO A 72 6.59 -24.60 -18.01
CA PRO A 72 5.60 -24.54 -19.09
C PRO A 72 6.27 -24.28 -20.45
N ALA A 73 5.83 -24.98 -21.49
CA ALA A 73 6.39 -24.86 -22.83
C ALA A 73 6.34 -23.43 -23.38
N GLU A 74 5.24 -22.69 -23.11
CA GLU A 74 5.10 -21.30 -23.53
C GLU A 74 6.13 -20.40 -22.86
N SER A 75 6.36 -20.56 -21.56
CA SER A 75 7.34 -19.80 -20.81
C SER A 75 8.76 -20.11 -21.29
N LEU A 76 9.05 -21.39 -21.53
CA LEU A 76 10.34 -21.81 -22.10
C LEU A 76 10.57 -21.21 -23.48
N ALA A 77 9.56 -21.21 -24.35
CA ALA A 77 9.65 -20.60 -25.69
C ALA A 77 10.03 -19.11 -25.61
N LEU A 78 9.42 -18.35 -24.69
CA LEU A 78 9.72 -16.93 -24.47
C LEU A 78 11.14 -16.73 -23.91
N LEU A 79 11.59 -17.56 -22.98
CA LEU A 79 12.96 -17.53 -22.47
C LEU A 79 13.99 -17.86 -23.56
N LEU A 80 13.70 -18.84 -24.39
CA LEU A 80 14.56 -19.16 -25.53
C LEU A 80 14.59 -18.02 -26.55
N ASN A 81 13.45 -17.37 -26.81
CA ASN A 81 13.41 -16.18 -27.65
C ASN A 81 14.27 -15.05 -27.05
N TYR A 82 14.19 -14.84 -25.75
CA TYR A 82 15.07 -13.89 -25.06
C TYR A 82 16.56 -14.24 -25.24
N MET A 83 16.94 -15.50 -25.06
CA MET A 83 18.35 -15.94 -25.20
C MET A 83 18.90 -15.72 -26.62
N TYR A 84 18.07 -15.89 -27.66
CA TYR A 84 18.52 -15.80 -29.07
C TYR A 84 18.25 -14.44 -29.72
N CYS A 85 17.25 -13.66 -29.21
CA CYS A 85 16.81 -12.43 -29.86
C CYS A 85 16.85 -11.22 -28.92
N SER A 86 17.14 -11.41 -27.63
CA SER A 86 17.04 -10.38 -26.59
C SER A 86 15.62 -9.77 -26.45
N ASP A 87 14.60 -10.45 -26.98
CA ASP A 87 13.20 -10.04 -26.94
C ASP A 87 12.44 -10.82 -25.88
N LEU A 88 11.83 -10.10 -24.94
CA LEU A 88 11.05 -10.67 -23.85
C LEU A 88 9.75 -9.87 -23.65
N PRO A 89 8.69 -10.23 -24.39
CA PRO A 89 7.40 -9.55 -24.25
C PRO A 89 6.71 -9.99 -22.96
N LEU A 90 6.78 -9.14 -21.93
CA LEU A 90 6.11 -9.35 -20.66
C LEU A 90 4.70 -8.74 -20.68
N ASN A 91 3.74 -9.49 -20.14
CA ASN A 91 2.38 -9.02 -19.87
C ASN A 91 1.82 -9.74 -18.63
N ASN A 92 0.65 -9.31 -18.15
CA ASN A 92 0.07 -9.85 -16.92
C ASN A 92 -0.26 -11.36 -17.00
N ASN A 93 -0.49 -11.90 -18.19
CA ASN A 93 -0.85 -13.31 -18.37
C ASN A 93 0.37 -14.24 -18.38
N ASN A 94 1.54 -13.74 -18.81
CA ASN A 94 2.74 -14.59 -18.97
C ASN A 94 3.83 -14.35 -17.91
N VAL A 95 3.79 -13.22 -17.21
CA VAL A 95 4.87 -12.79 -16.29
C VAL A 95 5.11 -13.79 -15.17
N GLN A 96 4.07 -14.42 -14.62
CA GLN A 96 4.20 -15.42 -13.56
C GLN A 96 4.89 -16.68 -14.06
N GLY A 97 4.43 -17.24 -15.18
CA GLY A 97 5.03 -18.42 -15.79
C GLY A 97 6.50 -18.21 -16.19
N ILE A 98 6.80 -17.04 -16.79
CA ILE A 98 8.18 -16.66 -17.13
C ILE A 98 9.03 -16.50 -15.87
N SER A 99 8.47 -15.92 -14.79
CA SER A 99 9.17 -15.72 -13.52
C SER A 99 9.55 -17.05 -12.86
N ILE A 100 8.63 -18.03 -12.83
CA ILE A 100 8.90 -19.40 -12.34
C ILE A 100 10.00 -20.04 -13.17
N ALA A 101 9.86 -20.04 -14.49
CA ALA A 101 10.83 -20.64 -15.39
C ALA A 101 12.22 -19.98 -15.27
N ALA A 102 12.27 -18.64 -15.17
CA ALA A 102 13.52 -17.91 -14.97
C ALA A 102 14.17 -18.24 -13.61
N PHE A 103 13.39 -18.39 -12.56
CA PHE A 103 13.87 -18.80 -11.24
C PHE A 103 14.47 -20.21 -11.28
N LEU A 104 13.75 -21.19 -11.86
CA LEU A 104 14.23 -22.57 -11.99
C LEU A 104 15.50 -22.68 -12.84
N LEU A 105 15.59 -21.91 -13.92
CA LEU A 105 16.73 -21.87 -14.81
C LEU A 105 17.83 -20.90 -14.35
N GLN A 106 17.70 -20.29 -13.17
CA GLN A 106 18.65 -19.34 -12.59
C GLN A 106 19.00 -18.17 -13.52
N MET A 107 17.98 -17.61 -14.18
CA MET A 107 18.12 -16.46 -15.07
C MET A 107 17.78 -15.16 -14.32
N ASP A 108 18.69 -14.69 -13.47
CA ASP A 108 18.45 -13.56 -12.55
C ASP A 108 18.01 -12.27 -13.26
N ASP A 109 18.61 -11.95 -14.42
CA ASP A 109 18.25 -10.75 -15.18
C ASP A 109 16.79 -10.78 -15.64
N VAL A 110 16.29 -11.94 -16.05
CA VAL A 110 14.90 -12.13 -16.46
C VAL A 110 14.00 -12.06 -15.24
N PHE A 111 14.38 -12.71 -14.16
CA PHE A 111 13.62 -12.68 -12.90
C PHE A 111 13.47 -11.27 -12.34
N ILE A 112 14.54 -10.46 -12.38
CA ILE A 112 14.50 -9.03 -11.99
C ILE A 112 13.53 -8.23 -12.89
N ARG A 113 13.53 -8.47 -14.20
CA ARG A 113 12.61 -7.82 -15.14
C ARG A 113 11.14 -8.20 -14.86
N CYS A 114 10.88 -9.49 -14.57
CA CYS A 114 9.54 -9.95 -14.20
C CYS A 114 9.06 -9.28 -12.90
N ARG A 115 9.90 -9.21 -11.86
CA ARG A 115 9.58 -8.51 -10.61
C ARG A 115 9.23 -7.05 -10.87
N LYS A 116 10.06 -6.35 -11.65
CA LYS A 116 9.83 -4.95 -11.97
C LYS A 116 8.49 -4.77 -12.70
N HIS A 117 8.19 -5.61 -13.67
CA HIS A 117 6.93 -5.58 -14.39
C HIS A 117 5.73 -5.80 -13.44
N MET A 118 5.80 -6.76 -12.51
CA MET A 118 4.74 -7.01 -11.53
C MET A 118 4.55 -5.80 -10.59
N ILE A 119 5.62 -5.15 -10.15
CA ILE A 119 5.56 -3.96 -9.30
C ILE A 119 4.91 -2.78 -10.05
N GLU A 120 5.30 -2.55 -11.31
CA GLU A 120 4.79 -1.44 -12.12
C GLU A 120 3.32 -1.61 -12.54
N ASN A 121 2.83 -2.86 -12.62
CA ASN A 121 1.46 -3.19 -13.01
C ASN A 121 0.61 -3.72 -11.84
N MET A 122 1.05 -3.48 -10.60
CA MET A 122 0.33 -3.88 -9.40
C MET A 122 -0.85 -2.94 -9.14
N ASP A 123 -2.02 -3.51 -8.92
CA ASP A 123 -3.24 -2.79 -8.57
C ASP A 123 -4.05 -3.55 -7.50
N ALA A 124 -5.19 -2.98 -7.12
CA ALA A 124 -6.03 -3.56 -6.07
C ALA A 124 -6.66 -4.91 -6.44
N SER A 125 -6.70 -5.25 -7.74
CA SER A 125 -7.31 -6.49 -8.22
C SER A 125 -6.34 -7.67 -8.31
N ASN A 126 -5.00 -7.42 -8.22
CA ASN A 126 -3.98 -8.45 -8.42
C ASN A 126 -2.92 -8.50 -7.29
N CYS A 127 -2.94 -7.56 -6.37
CA CYS A 127 -1.88 -7.40 -5.36
C CYS A 127 -1.79 -8.58 -4.37
N LEU A 128 -2.89 -9.23 -4.05
CA LEU A 128 -2.90 -10.42 -3.17
C LEU A 128 -2.32 -11.63 -3.91
N GLY A 129 -2.72 -11.86 -5.15
CA GLY A 129 -2.14 -12.91 -6.00
C GLY A 129 -0.63 -12.73 -6.16
N VAL A 130 -0.16 -11.51 -6.43
CA VAL A 130 1.27 -11.19 -6.49
C VAL A 130 1.96 -11.43 -5.14
N TYR A 131 1.34 -11.09 -4.02
CA TYR A 131 1.90 -11.31 -2.68
C TYR A 131 2.13 -12.80 -2.40
N TYR A 132 1.11 -13.65 -2.62
CA TYR A 132 1.24 -15.08 -2.38
C TYR A 132 2.21 -15.73 -3.36
N PHE A 133 2.13 -15.39 -4.64
CA PHE A 133 3.08 -15.83 -5.65
C PHE A 133 4.53 -15.51 -5.27
N ALA A 134 4.80 -14.28 -4.82
CA ALA A 134 6.13 -13.86 -4.41
C ALA A 134 6.63 -14.63 -3.18
N ARG A 135 5.74 -14.95 -2.23
CA ARG A 135 6.07 -15.75 -1.05
C ARG A 135 6.41 -17.18 -1.39
N ASP A 136 5.64 -17.82 -2.28
CA ASP A 136 5.86 -19.19 -2.71
C ASP A 136 7.19 -19.31 -3.46
N LEU A 137 7.58 -18.27 -4.18
CA LEU A 137 8.84 -18.22 -4.92
C LEU A 137 10.05 -17.77 -4.07
N GLY A 138 9.83 -17.34 -2.81
CA GLY A 138 10.88 -16.77 -1.96
C GLY A 138 11.37 -15.38 -2.40
N ALA A 139 10.59 -14.66 -3.19
CA ALA A 139 10.90 -13.31 -3.69
C ALA A 139 10.51 -12.24 -2.66
N GLU A 140 11.29 -12.13 -1.56
CA GLU A 140 10.96 -11.29 -0.39
C GLU A 140 10.69 -9.83 -0.75
N GLU A 141 11.51 -9.22 -1.61
CA GLU A 141 11.36 -7.81 -2.01
C GLU A 141 10.03 -7.54 -2.73
N LEU A 142 9.58 -8.47 -3.59
CA LEU A 142 8.28 -8.39 -4.25
C LEU A 142 7.14 -8.62 -3.27
N ALA A 143 7.30 -9.59 -2.36
CA ALA A 143 6.31 -9.88 -1.32
C ALA A 143 6.12 -8.69 -0.38
N ASP A 144 7.21 -8.03 0.05
CA ASP A 144 7.16 -6.83 0.88
C ASP A 144 6.51 -5.66 0.17
N HIS A 145 6.77 -5.49 -1.12
CA HIS A 145 6.13 -4.45 -1.92
C HIS A 145 4.63 -4.69 -2.05
N ALA A 146 4.22 -5.91 -2.39
CA ALA A 146 2.82 -6.28 -2.50
C ALA A 146 2.09 -6.16 -1.14
N GLN A 147 2.72 -6.57 -0.05
CA GLN A 147 2.15 -6.44 1.29
C GLN A 147 1.95 -4.98 1.70
N ARG A 148 2.91 -4.10 1.39
CA ARG A 148 2.74 -2.65 1.62
C ARG A 148 1.58 -2.09 0.81
N TYR A 149 1.46 -2.48 -0.46
CA TYR A 149 0.36 -2.06 -1.32
C TYR A 149 -1.00 -2.49 -0.75
N VAL A 150 -1.14 -3.76 -0.35
CA VAL A 150 -2.37 -4.28 0.28
C VAL A 150 -2.73 -3.49 1.54
N ARG A 151 -1.76 -3.19 2.41
CA ARG A 151 -2.01 -2.43 3.64
C ARG A 151 -2.47 -1.00 3.35
N GLN A 152 -1.85 -0.33 2.39
CA GLN A 152 -2.16 1.06 2.03
C GLN A 152 -3.50 1.20 1.32
N HIS A 153 -3.87 0.22 0.49
CA HIS A 153 -5.07 0.25 -0.36
C HIS A 153 -6.14 -0.76 0.06
N PHE A 154 -6.13 -1.19 1.33
CA PHE A 154 -6.93 -2.30 1.83
C PHE A 154 -8.42 -2.19 1.48
N VAL A 155 -9.04 -1.01 1.64
CA VAL A 155 -10.46 -0.79 1.33
C VAL A 155 -10.76 -1.03 -0.15
N GLN A 156 -9.85 -0.66 -1.05
CA GLN A 156 -9.98 -0.89 -2.48
C GLN A 156 -9.79 -2.38 -2.81
N VAL A 157 -8.78 -3.01 -2.21
CA VAL A 157 -8.50 -4.45 -2.38
C VAL A 157 -9.71 -5.30 -1.97
N CYS A 158 -10.41 -4.91 -0.90
CA CYS A 158 -11.60 -5.62 -0.44
C CYS A 158 -12.80 -5.57 -1.39
N GLN A 159 -12.76 -4.73 -2.43
CA GLN A 159 -13.81 -4.67 -3.46
C GLN A 159 -13.61 -5.73 -4.56
N HIS A 160 -12.48 -6.42 -4.57
CA HIS A 160 -12.13 -7.44 -5.57
C HIS A 160 -12.27 -8.86 -5.03
N GLU A 161 -12.47 -9.80 -5.95
CA GLU A 161 -12.74 -11.21 -5.61
C GLU A 161 -11.56 -11.90 -4.93
N GLU A 162 -10.32 -11.49 -5.19
CA GLU A 162 -9.12 -12.10 -4.59
C GLU A 162 -9.18 -12.22 -3.05
N VAL A 163 -9.78 -11.22 -2.37
CA VAL A 163 -9.94 -11.27 -0.90
C VAL A 163 -10.93 -12.38 -0.50
N LEU A 164 -11.95 -12.58 -1.31
CA LEU A 164 -13.01 -13.56 -1.05
C LEU A 164 -12.56 -15.01 -1.33
N GLU A 165 -11.48 -15.17 -2.10
CA GLU A 165 -10.85 -16.46 -2.41
C GLU A 165 -9.80 -16.88 -1.37
N LEU A 166 -9.43 -15.99 -0.44
CA LEU A 166 -8.44 -16.29 0.59
C LEU A 166 -8.88 -17.44 1.49
N GLU A 167 -7.91 -18.28 1.86
CA GLU A 167 -8.11 -19.27 2.93
C GLU A 167 -8.38 -18.58 4.28
N PRO A 168 -9.17 -19.21 5.20
CA PRO A 168 -9.53 -18.62 6.49
C PRO A 168 -8.32 -18.08 7.28
N HIS A 169 -7.22 -18.83 7.30
CA HIS A 169 -6.00 -18.46 7.99
C HIS A 169 -5.27 -17.28 7.35
N GLN A 170 -5.35 -17.16 6.02
CA GLN A 170 -4.75 -16.05 5.26
C GLN A 170 -5.51 -14.75 5.52
N LEU A 171 -6.85 -14.82 5.43
CA LEU A 171 -7.71 -13.68 5.77
C LEU A 171 -7.51 -13.27 7.23
N GLY A 172 -7.54 -14.23 8.17
CA GLY A 172 -7.31 -13.94 9.59
C GLY A 172 -5.98 -13.27 9.87
N LYS A 173 -4.90 -13.69 9.20
CA LYS A 173 -3.58 -13.06 9.30
C LYS A 173 -3.56 -11.63 8.75
N LEU A 174 -4.24 -11.39 7.64
CA LEU A 174 -4.37 -10.06 7.04
C LEU A 174 -5.13 -9.13 8.00
N LEU A 175 -6.26 -9.57 8.55
CA LEU A 175 -7.10 -8.78 9.47
C LEU A 175 -6.44 -8.48 10.82
N MET A 176 -5.44 -9.26 11.25
CA MET A 176 -4.68 -8.97 12.47
C MET A 176 -3.74 -7.78 12.37
N SER A 177 -3.41 -7.33 11.16
CA SER A 177 -2.44 -6.25 10.97
C SER A 177 -2.98 -4.92 11.49
N ASP A 178 -2.19 -4.23 12.33
CA ASP A 178 -2.48 -2.89 12.79
C ASP A 178 -2.24 -1.84 11.70
N ASP A 179 -1.40 -2.17 10.70
CA ASP A 179 -0.96 -1.25 9.65
C ASP A 179 -1.96 -1.12 8.48
N LEU A 180 -3.16 -1.70 8.62
CA LEU A 180 -4.20 -1.56 7.59
C LEU A 180 -4.73 -0.12 7.54
N ASN A 181 -4.71 0.47 6.34
CA ASN A 181 -5.29 1.78 6.11
C ASN A 181 -6.81 1.68 5.98
N VAL A 182 -7.48 1.69 7.11
CA VAL A 182 -8.94 1.57 7.25
C VAL A 182 -9.43 2.61 8.24
N TYR A 183 -10.45 3.39 7.86
CA TYR A 183 -11.00 4.49 8.68
C TYR A 183 -11.98 4.04 9.73
N GLN A 184 -12.68 2.96 9.45
CA GLN A 184 -13.75 2.45 10.28
C GLN A 184 -13.71 0.93 10.27
N GLU A 185 -13.92 0.32 11.43
CA GLU A 185 -13.84 -1.12 11.60
C GLU A 185 -15.05 -1.83 10.94
N GLU A 186 -16.09 -1.10 10.60
CA GLU A 186 -17.24 -1.56 9.79
C GLU A 186 -16.77 -2.20 8.48
N SER A 187 -15.78 -1.59 7.82
CA SER A 187 -15.23 -2.13 6.56
C SER A 187 -14.60 -3.50 6.75
N ILE A 188 -13.94 -3.72 7.90
CA ILE A 188 -13.36 -5.03 8.24
C ILE A 188 -14.46 -6.06 8.50
N LEU A 189 -15.49 -5.68 9.23
CA LEU A 189 -16.64 -6.53 9.50
C LEU A 189 -17.35 -6.93 8.20
N ASP A 190 -17.54 -5.98 7.28
CA ASP A 190 -18.17 -6.23 5.99
C ASP A 190 -17.38 -7.24 5.14
N VAL A 191 -16.05 -7.13 5.15
CA VAL A 191 -15.17 -8.10 4.44
C VAL A 191 -15.35 -9.50 5.01
N VAL A 192 -15.36 -9.66 6.33
CA VAL A 192 -15.57 -10.98 6.98
C VAL A 192 -16.92 -11.57 6.58
N LEU A 193 -17.98 -10.77 6.65
CA LEU A 193 -19.32 -11.23 6.31
C LEU A 193 -19.47 -11.53 4.80
N SER A 194 -18.85 -10.74 3.95
CA SER A 194 -18.82 -10.96 2.50
C SER A 194 -18.06 -12.25 2.17
N TRP A 195 -16.93 -12.50 2.84
CA TRP A 195 -16.15 -13.72 2.65
C TRP A 195 -16.94 -14.99 3.04
N VAL A 196 -17.68 -14.95 4.15
CA VAL A 196 -18.55 -16.09 4.56
C VAL A 196 -19.66 -16.32 3.54
N LYS A 197 -20.22 -15.28 2.94
CA LYS A 197 -21.34 -15.36 1.99
C LYS A 197 -20.93 -15.65 0.55
N HIS A 198 -19.66 -15.52 0.22
CA HIS A 198 -19.17 -15.56 -1.18
C HIS A 198 -19.23 -16.95 -1.82
N SER A 199 -19.72 -17.95 -1.17
CA SER A 199 -19.61 -19.33 -1.62
C SER A 199 -20.98 -19.92 -2.01
N THR A 200 -20.96 -21.06 -2.71
CA THR A 200 -22.16 -21.87 -2.91
C THR A 200 -22.76 -22.28 -1.55
N VAL A 201 -24.05 -22.62 -1.50
CA VAL A 201 -24.76 -22.91 -0.24
C VAL A 201 -23.99 -23.93 0.64
N THR A 202 -23.41 -24.96 0.01
CA THR A 202 -22.64 -26.02 0.69
C THR A 202 -21.30 -25.52 1.24
N GLU A 203 -20.61 -24.63 0.53
CA GLU A 203 -19.34 -24.06 0.97
C GLU A 203 -19.54 -22.93 1.98
N THR A 204 -20.67 -22.22 1.94
CA THR A 204 -21.04 -21.23 2.96
C THR A 204 -21.19 -21.90 4.32
N GLU A 205 -21.80 -23.09 4.40
CA GLU A 205 -21.88 -23.86 5.64
C GLU A 205 -20.49 -24.22 6.19
N VAL A 206 -19.53 -24.51 5.30
CA VAL A 206 -18.13 -24.78 5.71
C VAL A 206 -17.43 -23.50 6.17
N ARG A 207 -17.66 -22.35 5.55
CA ARG A 207 -17.04 -21.08 5.91
C ARG A 207 -17.58 -20.49 7.21
N ILE A 208 -18.84 -20.75 7.54
CA ILE A 208 -19.49 -20.25 8.75
C ILE A 208 -18.77 -20.71 10.03
N ILE A 209 -18.18 -21.91 10.04
CA ILE A 209 -17.43 -22.43 11.18
C ILE A 209 -16.19 -21.58 11.53
N HIS A 210 -15.66 -20.83 10.57
CA HIS A 210 -14.53 -19.93 10.76
C HIS A 210 -14.95 -18.52 11.20
N LEU A 211 -16.25 -18.20 11.16
CA LEU A 211 -16.77 -16.88 11.52
C LEU A 211 -16.38 -16.44 12.93
N PRO A 212 -16.50 -17.26 14.00
CA PRO A 212 -16.11 -16.85 15.35
C PRO A 212 -14.63 -16.48 15.44
N GLU A 213 -13.76 -17.25 14.78
CA GLU A 213 -12.32 -16.95 14.75
C GLU A 213 -12.00 -15.65 14.03
N LEU A 214 -12.63 -15.39 12.88
CA LEU A 214 -12.45 -14.18 12.10
C LEU A 214 -13.00 -12.94 12.83
N LEU A 215 -14.16 -13.07 13.49
CA LEU A 215 -14.74 -11.99 14.31
C LEU A 215 -13.84 -11.58 15.47
N ARG A 216 -13.08 -12.51 16.08
CA ARG A 216 -12.08 -12.15 17.11
C ARG A 216 -10.94 -11.29 16.57
N LYS A 217 -10.73 -11.24 15.23
CA LYS A 217 -9.74 -10.36 14.59
C LYS A 217 -10.32 -8.99 14.26
N VAL A 218 -11.64 -8.84 14.27
CA VAL A 218 -12.35 -7.58 14.15
C VAL A 218 -12.38 -6.88 15.50
N ARG A 219 -12.09 -5.59 15.54
CA ARG A 219 -12.11 -4.78 16.76
C ARG A 219 -13.52 -4.29 17.02
N LEU A 220 -14.45 -5.21 17.28
CA LEU A 220 -15.88 -4.96 17.41
C LEU A 220 -16.24 -3.75 18.30
N PRO A 221 -15.54 -3.48 19.43
CA PRO A 221 -15.81 -2.29 20.24
C PRO A 221 -15.52 -0.94 19.53
N LEU A 222 -14.82 -0.94 18.38
CA LEU A 222 -14.60 0.25 17.55
C LEU A 222 -15.65 0.43 16.46
N VAL A 223 -16.51 -0.57 16.24
CA VAL A 223 -17.61 -0.50 15.28
C VAL A 223 -18.74 0.35 15.85
N ASN A 224 -19.37 1.17 15.01
CA ASN A 224 -20.52 1.97 15.42
C ASN A 224 -21.64 1.08 15.99
N PRO A 225 -22.15 1.34 17.21
CA PRO A 225 -23.16 0.52 17.87
C PRO A 225 -24.46 0.37 17.07
N ASP A 226 -24.89 1.41 16.38
CA ASP A 226 -26.11 1.37 15.57
C ASP A 226 -25.91 0.50 14.34
N TYR A 227 -24.71 0.56 13.75
CA TYR A 227 -24.32 -0.34 12.67
C TYR A 227 -24.30 -1.81 13.11
N LEU A 228 -23.71 -2.12 14.28
CA LEU A 228 -23.72 -3.49 14.83
C LEU A 228 -25.14 -4.00 15.05
N ARG A 229 -26.04 -3.17 15.64
CA ARG A 229 -27.46 -3.55 15.86
C ARG A 229 -28.18 -3.84 14.54
N GLU A 230 -27.91 -3.03 13.52
CA GLU A 230 -28.51 -3.21 12.20
C GLU A 230 -27.97 -4.47 11.51
N MET A 231 -26.66 -4.72 11.63
CA MET A 231 -26.01 -5.91 11.09
C MET A 231 -26.54 -7.21 11.68
N VAL A 232 -26.77 -7.26 13.00
CA VAL A 232 -27.41 -8.41 13.66
C VAL A 232 -28.82 -8.66 13.10
N LYS A 233 -29.59 -7.63 12.87
CA LYS A 233 -30.94 -7.73 12.29
C LYS A 233 -30.93 -8.23 10.84
N ARG A 234 -29.93 -7.81 10.05
CA ARG A 234 -29.85 -8.16 8.63
C ARG A 234 -29.18 -9.49 8.36
N ASN A 235 -28.34 -9.98 9.25
CA ASN A 235 -27.54 -11.18 9.05
C ASN A 235 -27.95 -12.31 9.98
N THR A 236 -28.80 -13.19 9.47
CA THR A 236 -29.19 -14.41 10.19
C THR A 236 -28.01 -15.30 10.50
N VAL A 237 -26.92 -15.23 9.73
CA VAL A 237 -25.66 -15.94 9.96
C VAL A 237 -25.05 -15.60 11.33
N LEU A 238 -25.08 -14.33 11.74
CA LEU A 238 -24.60 -13.92 13.09
C LEU A 238 -25.49 -14.43 14.22
N LEU A 239 -26.77 -14.66 13.96
CA LEU A 239 -27.74 -15.14 14.93
C LEU A 239 -27.71 -16.68 15.08
N ALA A 240 -27.20 -17.39 14.06
CA ALA A 240 -27.09 -18.84 14.10
C ALA A 240 -25.98 -19.35 15.04
N GLU A 241 -24.93 -18.55 15.18
CA GLU A 241 -23.75 -18.87 16.00
C GLU A 241 -23.82 -18.13 17.34
N GLY A 242 -24.16 -18.80 18.42
CA GLY A 242 -24.28 -18.20 19.76
C GLY A 242 -23.04 -17.41 20.20
N GLU A 243 -21.84 -17.95 19.95
CA GLU A 243 -20.58 -17.29 20.27
C GLU A 243 -20.39 -15.97 19.55
N CYS A 244 -20.79 -15.88 18.28
CA CYS A 244 -20.72 -14.64 17.51
C CYS A 244 -21.65 -13.56 18.09
N LEU A 245 -22.84 -13.96 18.48
CA LEU A 245 -23.82 -13.07 19.11
C LEU A 245 -23.33 -12.58 20.48
N ASP A 246 -22.70 -13.43 21.27
CA ASP A 246 -22.11 -13.06 22.57
C ASP A 246 -21.01 -12.02 22.39
N MET A 247 -20.10 -12.18 21.42
CA MET A 247 -19.06 -11.21 21.11
C MET A 247 -19.63 -9.85 20.68
N VAL A 248 -20.69 -9.84 19.87
CA VAL A 248 -21.35 -8.60 19.46
C VAL A 248 -22.03 -7.91 20.65
N ASN A 249 -22.70 -8.67 21.51
CA ASN A 249 -23.35 -8.11 22.70
C ASN A 249 -22.31 -7.53 23.68
N GLU A 250 -21.19 -8.20 23.91
CA GLU A 250 -20.09 -7.70 24.71
C GLU A 250 -19.56 -6.37 24.14
N ALA A 251 -19.37 -6.29 22.80
CA ALA A 251 -18.92 -5.05 22.14
C ALA A 251 -19.94 -3.90 22.31
N LEU A 252 -21.24 -4.20 22.23
CA LEU A 252 -22.30 -3.22 22.46
C LEU A 252 -22.35 -2.73 23.91
N GLU A 253 -22.11 -3.61 24.90
CA GLU A 253 -22.00 -3.23 26.29
C GLU A 253 -20.82 -2.29 26.54
N VAL A 254 -19.64 -2.62 25.98
CA VAL A 254 -18.43 -1.77 26.07
C VAL A 254 -18.70 -0.40 25.48
N SER A 255 -19.42 -0.30 24.36
CA SER A 255 -19.72 0.98 23.70
C SER A 255 -20.70 1.87 24.48
N THR A 256 -21.52 1.29 25.39
CA THR A 256 -22.42 2.03 26.28
C THR A 256 -21.76 2.48 27.59
N MET A 257 -20.56 1.96 27.88
CA MET A 257 -19.81 2.34 29.08
C MET A 257 -19.24 3.75 28.93
N HIS A 258 -19.04 4.42 30.07
CA HIS A 258 -18.40 5.73 30.11
C HIS A 258 -17.00 5.66 29.49
N PRO A 259 -16.54 6.66 28.69
CA PRO A 259 -15.23 6.64 27.99
C PRO A 259 -14.03 6.29 28.88
N ALA A 260 -14.11 6.57 30.18
CA ALA A 260 -13.08 6.18 31.14
C ALA A 260 -13.04 4.66 31.47
N ALA A 261 -14.09 3.92 31.14
CA ALA A 261 -14.20 2.47 31.39
C ALA A 261 -13.85 1.62 30.17
N VAL A 262 -13.69 2.23 28.99
CA VAL A 262 -13.23 1.54 27.78
C VAL A 262 -11.82 1.02 28.02
N PRO A 263 -11.54 -0.27 27.78
CA PRO A 263 -10.19 -0.80 27.95
C PRO A 263 -9.18 0.02 27.11
N ARG A 264 -8.25 0.71 27.76
CA ARG A 264 -7.18 1.51 27.13
C ARG A 264 -6.24 0.71 26.20
N LYS A 265 -6.52 -0.57 25.98
CA LYS A 265 -5.71 -1.49 25.18
C LYS A 265 -6.22 -1.76 23.77
N LEU A 266 -7.35 -1.17 23.36
CA LEU A 266 -7.76 -1.26 21.97
C LEU A 266 -6.85 -0.39 21.11
N LYS A 267 -5.92 -1.05 20.40
CA LYS A 267 -5.04 -0.38 19.46
C LYS A 267 -5.85 -0.01 18.20
N LEU A 268 -5.77 1.22 17.76
CA LEU A 268 -6.39 1.66 16.51
C LEU A 268 -5.60 1.11 15.32
N ARG A 269 -6.25 0.96 14.16
CA ARG A 269 -5.55 0.67 12.90
C ARG A 269 -4.96 1.96 12.34
N TYR A 270 -3.91 1.82 11.51
CA TYR A 270 -3.19 2.95 10.94
C TYR A 270 -4.13 4.00 10.33
N GLY A 271 -5.12 3.61 9.52
CA GLY A 271 -6.07 4.54 8.93
C GLY A 271 -7.02 5.23 9.94
N MET A 272 -7.21 4.66 11.13
CA MET A 272 -7.99 5.27 12.22
C MET A 272 -7.15 6.21 13.07
N GLU A 273 -5.83 5.96 13.17
CA GLU A 273 -4.91 6.82 13.89
C GLU A 273 -4.55 8.08 13.10
N THR A 274 -4.56 7.97 11.79
CA THR A 274 -4.26 9.07 10.88
C THR A 274 -5.52 9.80 10.47
N THR A 275 -6.07 10.61 11.35
CA THR A 275 -6.65 11.86 10.89
C THR A 275 -5.49 12.77 10.52
N ASP A 276 -4.83 12.50 9.40
CA ASP A 276 -3.87 13.41 8.81
C ASP A 276 -4.65 14.61 8.27
N LEU A 277 -4.91 15.54 9.17
CA LEU A 277 -5.38 16.86 8.81
C LEU A 277 -4.21 17.59 8.15
N LEU A 278 -4.16 17.61 6.83
CA LEU A 278 -3.30 18.54 6.12
C LEU A 278 -3.97 19.91 6.20
N LEU A 279 -3.48 20.74 7.12
CA LEU A 279 -3.97 22.09 7.29
C LEU A 279 -3.25 23.01 6.31
N CYS A 280 -4.00 23.59 5.39
CA CYS A 280 -3.54 24.73 4.62
C CYS A 280 -4.01 26.02 5.29
N ILE A 281 -3.11 26.67 6.00
CA ILE A 281 -3.30 28.06 6.43
C ILE A 281 -2.74 28.94 5.30
N GLY A 282 -3.58 29.31 4.36
CA GLY A 282 -3.10 29.86 3.11
C GLY A 282 -3.49 31.30 2.81
N ASN A 283 -2.65 31.88 1.99
CA ASN A 283 -2.90 33.14 1.33
C ASN A 283 -3.46 32.84 -0.06
N ASP A 284 -4.71 33.20 -0.32
CA ASP A 284 -5.23 33.22 -1.68
C ASP A 284 -4.72 34.48 -2.37
N SER A 285 -4.14 34.31 -3.55
CA SER A 285 -3.58 35.39 -4.38
C SER A 285 -4.64 36.35 -4.93
N GLY A 286 -5.92 36.16 -4.59
CA GLY A 286 -7.07 36.87 -5.17
C GLY A 286 -7.79 37.89 -4.27
N GLY A 287 -7.39 38.12 -3.00
CA GLY A 287 -8.10 39.10 -2.20
C GLY A 287 -7.93 39.04 -0.67
N ILE A 288 -8.22 40.15 0.00
CA ILE A 288 -8.04 40.40 1.44
C ILE A 288 -8.93 39.52 2.33
N ARG A 289 -9.91 38.81 1.76
CA ARG A 289 -10.98 38.12 2.51
C ARG A 289 -10.74 36.68 2.93
N SER A 290 -9.63 36.04 2.56
CA SER A 290 -9.46 34.58 2.77
C SER A 290 -8.22 34.17 3.56
N ARG A 291 -7.66 35.04 4.42
CA ARG A 291 -6.39 34.76 5.13
C ARG A 291 -6.54 34.04 6.46
N ASN A 292 -7.75 33.73 6.87
CA ASN A 292 -8.04 33.05 8.14
C ASN A 292 -8.70 31.68 7.95
N ARG A 293 -8.70 31.16 6.72
CA ARG A 293 -9.32 29.88 6.41
C ARG A 293 -8.47 28.73 6.93
N LEU A 294 -9.14 27.75 7.49
CA LEU A 294 -8.61 26.44 7.82
C LEU A 294 -9.24 25.42 6.89
N LEU A 295 -8.43 24.65 6.20
CA LEU A 295 -8.88 23.63 5.25
C LEU A 295 -8.36 22.27 5.69
N GLU A 296 -9.25 21.29 5.74
CA GLU A 296 -8.98 19.89 5.93
C GLU A 296 -8.91 19.23 4.56
N TYR A 297 -7.82 18.52 4.30
CA TYR A 297 -7.71 17.67 3.13
C TYR A 297 -7.93 16.22 3.52
N ASN A 298 -8.88 15.57 2.87
CA ASN A 298 -9.08 14.15 3.01
C ASN A 298 -8.39 13.43 1.83
N PRO A 299 -7.27 12.73 2.05
CA PRO A 299 -6.52 12.07 0.98
C PRO A 299 -7.27 10.90 0.32
N HIS A 300 -8.34 10.39 0.93
CA HIS A 300 -9.08 9.25 0.44
C HIS A 300 -10.21 9.65 -0.51
N THR A 301 -10.88 10.75 -0.18
CA THR A 301 -11.91 11.33 -1.07
C THR A 301 -11.31 12.34 -2.04
N ASN A 302 -10.03 12.70 -1.86
CA ASN A 302 -9.33 13.78 -2.59
C ASN A 302 -10.11 15.10 -2.53
N MET A 303 -10.77 15.35 -1.40
CA MET A 303 -11.62 16.53 -1.20
C MET A 303 -11.08 17.43 -0.09
N TRP A 304 -11.28 18.73 -0.28
CA TRP A 304 -11.03 19.75 0.72
C TRP A 304 -12.32 20.14 1.41
N LYS A 305 -12.29 20.25 2.73
CA LYS A 305 -13.38 20.74 3.56
C LYS A 305 -12.93 22.01 4.28
N GLU A 306 -13.79 23.01 4.32
CA GLU A 306 -13.54 24.22 5.11
C GLU A 306 -13.99 23.98 6.55
N LEU A 307 -13.10 24.27 7.48
CA LEU A 307 -13.31 24.18 8.93
C LEU A 307 -13.51 25.58 9.51
N ALA A 308 -13.75 25.66 10.84
CA ALA A 308 -13.93 26.93 11.52
C ALA A 308 -12.77 27.90 11.23
N PRO A 309 -13.03 29.13 10.79
CA PRO A 309 -11.97 30.08 10.46
C PRO A 309 -11.26 30.59 11.72
N MET A 310 -9.96 30.91 11.58
CA MET A 310 -9.21 31.61 12.63
C MET A 310 -9.80 32.96 12.94
N LYS A 311 -9.64 33.42 14.18
CA LYS A 311 -10.06 34.77 14.64
C LYS A 311 -9.28 35.88 13.95
N TYR A 312 -7.96 35.68 13.78
CA TYR A 312 -7.09 36.68 13.19
C TYR A 312 -6.68 36.27 11.75
N SER A 313 -6.90 37.21 10.82
CA SER A 313 -6.37 37.09 9.48
C SER A 313 -4.86 37.30 9.52
N LYS A 314 -4.08 36.25 9.25
CA LYS A 314 -2.61 36.28 9.37
C LYS A 314 -1.93 35.43 8.30
N TYR A 315 -0.68 35.77 8.01
CA TYR A 315 0.20 35.00 7.14
C TYR A 315 1.60 34.91 7.76
N ARG A 316 2.42 33.97 7.29
CA ARG A 316 3.74 33.67 7.87
C ARG A 316 3.68 33.32 9.37
N CYS A 317 2.62 32.68 9.81
CA CYS A 317 2.54 32.05 11.12
C CYS A 317 3.19 30.67 11.09
N CYS A 318 3.55 30.12 12.23
CA CYS A 318 3.92 28.71 12.38
C CYS A 318 2.78 27.93 13.02
N ALA A 319 2.73 26.62 12.72
CA ALA A 319 1.77 25.72 13.33
C ALA A 319 2.46 24.44 13.83
N VAL A 320 2.00 23.93 14.96
CA VAL A 320 2.44 22.63 15.53
C VAL A 320 1.24 21.91 16.13
N VAL A 321 1.32 20.60 16.18
CA VAL A 321 0.33 19.75 16.84
C VAL A 321 0.88 19.27 18.18
N LEU A 322 0.08 19.44 19.22
CA LEU A 322 0.36 18.92 20.56
C LEU A 322 -0.95 18.46 21.22
N ASN A 323 -0.98 17.21 21.70
CA ASN A 323 -2.16 16.62 22.37
C ASN A 323 -3.45 16.71 21.54
N ASN A 324 -3.38 16.41 20.25
CA ASN A 324 -4.49 16.49 19.29
C ASN A 324 -5.08 17.91 19.08
N GLU A 325 -4.39 18.95 19.53
CA GLU A 325 -4.73 20.34 19.28
C GLU A 325 -3.68 21.00 18.39
N ILE A 326 -4.11 21.98 17.58
CA ILE A 326 -3.24 22.67 16.64
C ILE A 326 -2.98 24.09 17.15
N PHE A 327 -1.73 24.36 17.41
CA PHE A 327 -1.28 25.66 17.89
C PHE A 327 -0.76 26.47 16.69
N VAL A 328 -1.43 27.59 16.39
CA VAL A 328 -1.03 28.54 15.34
C VAL A 328 -0.53 29.81 15.97
N MET A 329 0.75 30.11 15.78
CA MET A 329 1.46 31.12 16.58
C MET A 329 2.07 32.20 15.70
N GLY A 330 1.96 33.43 16.17
CA GLY A 330 2.58 34.61 15.57
C GLY A 330 2.05 34.93 14.18
N GLY A 331 2.94 35.43 13.34
CA GLY A 331 2.62 35.85 11.97
C GLY A 331 2.38 37.35 11.83
N ILE A 332 2.05 37.75 10.62
CA ILE A 332 1.77 39.14 10.26
C ILE A 332 0.27 39.29 10.06
N GLY A 333 -0.38 40.09 10.90
CA GLY A 333 -1.78 40.47 10.80
C GLY A 333 -2.00 41.59 9.79
N CYS A 334 -3.21 41.63 9.23
CA CYS A 334 -3.68 42.70 8.40
C CYS A 334 -4.95 43.26 9.01
N GLU A 335 -4.93 44.48 9.51
CA GLU A 335 -6.11 45.22 9.91
C GLU A 335 -6.44 46.30 8.87
N GLY A 336 -7.73 46.40 8.51
CA GLY A 336 -8.24 47.49 7.67
C GLY A 336 -8.77 47.04 6.31
N GLY A 337 -9.93 47.60 5.96
CA GLY A 337 -10.56 47.52 4.64
C GLY A 337 -9.75 48.27 3.56
N ASP A 338 -10.23 48.24 2.35
CA ASP A 338 -9.64 48.58 1.04
C ASP A 338 -8.67 49.76 0.87
N ARG A 339 -8.30 50.53 1.89
CA ARG A 339 -7.50 51.76 1.74
C ARG A 339 -6.32 51.98 2.69
N GLY A 340 -5.93 51.01 3.51
CA GLY A 340 -4.81 51.22 4.42
C GLY A 340 -4.37 49.94 5.12
N GLN A 341 -3.50 49.18 4.49
CA GLN A 341 -2.97 47.96 5.12
C GLN A 341 -1.89 48.33 6.15
N SER A 342 -2.28 48.46 7.40
CA SER A 342 -1.34 48.41 8.51
C SER A 342 -0.93 46.94 8.76
N ARG A 343 0.32 46.62 8.46
CA ARG A 343 0.90 45.32 8.77
C ARG A 343 1.53 45.37 10.15
N HIS A 344 1.08 44.51 11.06
CA HIS A 344 1.67 44.44 12.37
C HIS A 344 1.96 42.97 12.74
N CYS A 345 3.00 42.79 13.53
CA CYS A 345 3.34 41.45 14.04
C CYS A 345 2.36 41.07 15.13
N LEU A 346 1.89 39.84 15.04
CA LEU A 346 0.98 39.27 16.04
C LEU A 346 1.79 38.46 17.08
N ASP A 347 1.50 38.67 18.33
CA ASP A 347 1.91 37.83 19.44
C ASP A 347 0.87 36.75 19.76
N ALA A 348 -0.23 36.73 19.02
CA ALA A 348 -1.36 35.85 19.25
C ALA A 348 -1.01 34.40 18.99
N VAL A 349 -1.43 33.55 19.91
CA VAL A 349 -1.47 32.08 19.75
C VAL A 349 -2.94 31.70 19.71
N GLU A 350 -3.33 31.03 18.64
CA GLU A 350 -4.67 30.45 18.49
C GLU A 350 -4.56 28.95 18.53
N ILE A 351 -5.45 28.30 19.24
CA ILE A 351 -5.47 26.86 19.43
C ILE A 351 -6.75 26.31 18.84
N TYR A 352 -6.62 25.45 17.83
CA TYR A 352 -7.75 24.78 17.21
C TYR A 352 -7.97 23.41 17.85
N ASN A 353 -9.22 23.13 18.18
CA ASN A 353 -9.67 21.83 18.64
C ASN A 353 -10.39 21.11 17.50
N PRO A 354 -9.83 20.02 16.95
CA PRO A 354 -10.45 19.29 15.84
C PRO A 354 -11.77 18.62 16.21
N ASP A 355 -11.89 18.12 17.44
CA ASP A 355 -13.08 17.37 17.89
C ASP A 355 -14.32 18.24 17.96
N GLY A 356 -14.14 19.53 18.26
CA GLY A 356 -15.24 20.48 18.40
C GLY A 356 -15.35 21.47 17.25
N ASP A 357 -14.43 21.49 16.30
CA ASP A 357 -14.34 22.46 15.19
C ASP A 357 -14.43 23.93 15.69
N PHE A 358 -13.60 24.30 16.68
CA PHE A 358 -13.55 25.65 17.23
C PHE A 358 -12.13 26.08 17.57
N TRP A 359 -11.97 27.43 17.63
CA TRP A 359 -10.72 28.08 18.04
C TRP A 359 -10.85 28.66 19.44
N ARG A 360 -9.75 28.64 20.20
CA ARG A 360 -9.58 29.35 21.47
C ARG A 360 -8.27 30.12 21.49
N ASP A 361 -8.23 31.20 22.29
CA ASP A 361 -6.99 31.96 22.49
C ASP A 361 -6.05 31.19 23.41
N GLY A 362 -4.77 31.12 22.99
CA GLY A 362 -3.66 30.58 23.78
C GLY A 362 -2.85 31.68 24.48
N PRO A 363 -1.80 31.29 25.23
CA PRO A 363 -0.89 32.25 25.84
C PRO A 363 -0.14 33.03 24.78
N ARG A 364 -0.05 34.34 24.91
CA ARG A 364 0.63 35.20 23.95
C ARG A 364 2.13 34.93 23.91
N LEU A 365 2.71 35.10 22.75
CA LEU A 365 4.17 35.06 22.61
C LEU A 365 4.82 36.23 23.36
N PRO A 366 5.96 35.99 24.03
CA PRO A 366 6.61 37.04 24.83
C PRO A 366 7.20 38.17 24.00
N CYS A 367 7.30 37.99 22.70
CA CYS A 367 7.90 38.96 21.79
C CYS A 367 7.15 39.00 20.45
N PRO A 368 6.36 40.06 20.16
CA PRO A 368 5.58 40.20 18.92
C PRO A 368 6.48 40.42 17.69
N GLN A 369 7.73 40.82 17.87
CA GLN A 369 8.64 41.20 16.78
C GLN A 369 9.32 39.99 16.09
N LEU A 370 9.02 38.77 16.51
CA LEU A 370 9.60 37.54 15.92
C LEU A 370 9.24 37.33 14.43
N SER A 371 8.37 38.15 13.87
CA SER A 371 7.81 37.90 12.52
C SER A 371 8.10 38.99 11.47
N LEU A 372 8.93 40.03 11.78
CA LEU A 372 9.06 41.22 10.91
C LEU A 372 9.92 41.03 9.64
N HIS A 373 10.65 39.96 9.46
CA HIS A 373 11.53 39.74 8.29
C HIS A 373 11.26 38.44 7.55
N THR A 374 11.72 38.33 6.37
CA THR A 374 11.56 37.37 5.27
C THR A 374 11.20 35.91 5.60
N CYS A 375 11.39 35.46 6.82
CA CYS A 375 11.02 34.11 7.31
C CYS A 375 10.13 34.28 8.55
N GLY A 376 8.94 33.72 8.53
CA GLY A 376 8.07 33.63 9.74
C GLY A 376 8.71 32.81 10.86
N PRO A 377 8.11 32.78 12.08
CA PRO A 377 8.60 31.93 13.15
C PRO A 377 8.51 30.45 12.73
N ASN A 378 9.44 29.65 13.24
CA ASN A 378 9.37 28.19 13.15
C ASN A 378 9.06 27.62 14.53
N ALA A 379 8.32 26.53 14.58
CA ALA A 379 8.00 25.87 15.83
C ALA A 379 8.16 24.36 15.71
N GLY A 380 8.44 23.71 16.82
CA GLY A 380 8.56 22.26 16.94
C GLY A 380 8.11 21.80 18.32
N VAL A 381 7.72 20.53 18.43
CA VAL A 381 7.33 19.90 19.69
C VAL A 381 8.42 18.91 20.10
N VAL A 382 8.91 19.06 21.32
CA VAL A 382 9.89 18.14 21.92
C VAL A 382 9.47 17.85 23.35
N ALA A 383 9.35 16.58 23.71
CA ALA A 383 9.00 16.12 25.06
C ALA A 383 7.74 16.83 25.64
N GLY A 384 6.69 16.99 24.83
CA GLY A 384 5.42 17.60 25.25
C GLY A 384 5.49 19.12 25.46
N LYS A 385 6.53 19.80 24.97
CA LYS A 385 6.70 21.24 25.04
C LYS A 385 6.86 21.82 23.64
N ILE A 386 6.27 22.98 23.42
CA ILE A 386 6.38 23.72 22.15
C ILE A 386 7.56 24.67 22.24
N TYR A 387 8.48 24.57 21.29
CA TYR A 387 9.62 25.46 21.12
C TYR A 387 9.36 26.33 19.89
N VAL A 388 9.42 27.64 20.06
CA VAL A 388 9.25 28.61 18.99
C VAL A 388 10.57 29.34 18.75
N CYS A 389 11.05 29.30 17.52
CA CYS A 389 12.27 29.98 17.09
C CYS A 389 11.90 31.08 16.09
N GLY A 390 12.48 32.27 16.25
CA GLY A 390 12.27 33.37 15.34
C GLY A 390 13.48 34.30 15.33
N TYR A 391 13.58 35.13 14.29
CA TYR A 391 14.66 36.11 14.17
C TYR A 391 14.23 37.42 14.85
N TYR A 392 15.01 37.87 15.82
CA TYR A 392 14.87 39.19 16.44
C TYR A 392 15.93 40.14 15.87
N LYS A 393 15.47 41.26 15.33
CA LYS A 393 16.35 42.36 14.98
C LYS A 393 16.23 43.39 16.11
N GLY A 394 17.24 43.42 16.99
CA GLY A 394 17.40 44.44 18.01
C GLY A 394 17.51 45.84 17.41
#